data_2a56ee7a3948c023503e55f2aced044e
#
_entry.id   2a56ee7a3948c023503e55f2aced044e
#
_cell.length_a   1.000
_cell.length_b   1.000
_cell.length_c   1.000
_cell.angle_alpha   90.00
_cell.angle_beta   90.00
_cell.angle_gamma   90.00
#
_symmetry.space_group_name_H-M   'P 1'
#
loop_
_entity.id
_entity.type
_entity.pdbx_description
1 polymer ?
#
loop_
_entity_poly.entity_id
_entity_poly.type
_entity_poly.pdbx_seq_one_letter_code
_entity_poly.pdbx_strand_id
1 'polypeptide(L)'
;MPCALAVYCLRRRYFTEWLQETQDWPEIPKTFRSWSDYEDKSASLRIWMPSILDGLLQTDDYTRTLLSVQDISQETVTARLASRMERQRRVLGRDNPPASRFVIDELSLYREVGSPEIMAAQLRHVLETAASPNVTVQVLPAIAHPANASGFLLADDAAWVEHVTAGYVYTDAKTVAALSSRFDMLRGECYRVSESLALLERLAEGWTGGKARIQLGPAASA
;
A
#
# COMPACT_ATOMS: atom_id res chain seq x y z
N MET A 1 -19.55 -17.27 27.18
CA MET A 1 -19.00 -16.96 25.84
C MET A 1 -19.39 -15.51 25.54
N PRO A 2 -18.44 -14.59 25.33
CA PRO A 2 -18.79 -13.23 24.90
C PRO A 2 -19.28 -13.29 23.46
N CYS A 3 -20.45 -12.72 23.20
CA CYS A 3 -21.11 -12.65 21.91
C CYS A 3 -20.21 -12.00 20.86
N ALA A 4 -20.13 -12.58 19.66
CA ALA A 4 -19.35 -12.05 18.53
C ALA A 4 -19.66 -10.57 18.24
N LEU A 5 -20.88 -10.11 18.55
CA LEU A 5 -21.28 -8.71 18.50
C LEU A 5 -20.49 -7.81 19.48
N ALA A 6 -20.20 -8.31 20.69
CA ALA A 6 -19.44 -7.55 21.68
C ALA A 6 -17.98 -7.33 21.26
N VAL A 7 -17.36 -8.33 20.64
CA VAL A 7 -16.00 -8.23 20.09
C VAL A 7 -15.98 -7.28 18.89
N TYR A 8 -17.01 -7.28 18.06
CA TYR A 8 -17.16 -6.35 16.92
C TYR A 8 -17.36 -4.90 17.39
N CYS A 9 -18.20 -4.70 18.40
CA CYS A 9 -18.42 -3.37 19.01
C CYS A 9 -17.18 -2.83 19.74
N LEU A 10 -16.43 -3.72 20.45
CA LEU A 10 -15.18 -3.33 21.11
C LEU A 10 -14.11 -2.94 20.05
N ARG A 11 -13.94 -3.71 18.96
CA ARG A 11 -13.02 -3.37 17.87
C ARG A 11 -13.39 -2.04 17.21
N ARG A 12 -14.67 -1.78 17.00
CA ARG A 12 -15.15 -0.52 16.44
C ARG A 12 -14.88 0.66 17.39
N ARG A 13 -15.04 0.48 18.70
CA ARG A 13 -14.80 1.53 19.70
C ARG A 13 -13.31 1.89 19.81
N TYR A 14 -12.40 0.92 19.88
CA TYR A 14 -10.95 1.17 19.86
C TYR A 14 -10.50 1.82 18.54
N PHE A 15 -11.08 1.44 17.43
CA PHE A 15 -10.76 2.01 16.13
C PHE A 15 -11.32 3.45 15.99
N THR A 16 -12.49 3.74 16.57
CA THR A 16 -13.08 5.10 16.57
C THR A 16 -12.39 6.05 17.55
N GLU A 17 -11.97 5.59 18.72
CA GLU A 17 -11.18 6.40 19.66
C GLU A 17 -9.82 6.77 19.06
N TRP A 18 -9.16 5.82 18.41
CA TRP A 18 -7.91 6.07 17.68
C TRP A 18 -8.12 7.00 16.47
N LEU A 19 -9.24 6.88 15.75
CA LEU A 19 -9.59 7.77 14.66
C LEU A 19 -9.90 9.20 15.18
N GLN A 20 -10.50 9.35 16.35
CA GLN A 20 -10.77 10.66 16.95
C GLN A 20 -9.49 11.43 17.30
N GLU A 21 -8.45 10.75 17.79
CA GLU A 21 -7.14 11.37 18.02
C GLU A 21 -6.43 11.78 16.72
N THR A 22 -6.82 11.19 15.57
CA THR A 22 -6.30 11.56 14.24
C THR A 22 -7.22 12.52 13.47
N GLN A 23 -8.43 12.82 13.96
CA GLN A 23 -9.40 13.71 13.31
C GLN A 23 -8.96 15.18 13.25
N ASP A 24 -8.06 15.61 14.13
CA ASP A 24 -7.49 16.96 14.10
C ASP A 24 -6.41 17.17 13.01
N TRP A 25 -6.32 16.26 12.03
CA TRP A 25 -5.39 16.39 10.93
C TRP A 25 -6.11 16.69 9.59
N PRO A 26 -6.57 17.92 9.37
CA PRO A 26 -7.08 18.33 8.06
C PRO A 26 -5.96 18.38 7.02
N GLU A 27 -4.71 18.37 7.47
CA GLU A 27 -3.52 18.46 6.62
C GLU A 27 -2.75 17.13 6.58
N ILE A 28 -1.99 16.94 5.50
CA ILE A 28 -0.96 15.87 5.40
C ILE A 28 -0.05 15.97 6.63
N PRO A 29 0.18 14.87 7.37
CA PRO A 29 1.04 14.90 8.55
C PRO A 29 2.39 15.56 8.24
N LYS A 30 2.86 16.43 9.14
CA LYS A 30 4.14 17.15 8.96
C LYS A 30 5.31 16.20 8.67
N THR A 31 5.27 15.02 9.28
CA THR A 31 6.25 13.94 9.07
C THR A 31 6.22 13.43 7.63
N PHE A 32 5.03 13.29 7.02
CA PHE A 32 4.93 12.87 5.62
C PHE A 32 5.34 14.00 4.64
N ARG A 33 5.18 15.27 5.00
CA ARG A 33 5.73 16.38 4.22
C ARG A 33 7.25 16.31 4.16
N SER A 34 7.91 15.99 5.27
CA SER A 34 9.37 15.79 5.26
C SER A 34 9.79 14.59 4.43
N TRP A 35 8.99 13.51 4.37
CA TRP A 35 9.22 12.38 3.47
C TRP A 35 9.15 12.79 2.01
N SER A 36 8.19 13.62 1.64
CA SER A 36 8.05 14.11 0.26
C SER A 36 9.30 14.79 -0.27
N ASP A 37 10.04 15.51 0.59
CA ASP A 37 11.29 16.16 0.21
C ASP A 37 12.39 15.14 -0.16
N TYR A 38 12.41 13.97 0.48
CA TYR A 38 13.33 12.89 0.14
C TYR A 38 12.89 12.17 -1.14
N GLU A 39 11.60 11.90 -1.28
CA GLU A 39 11.03 11.33 -2.51
C GLU A 39 11.36 12.15 -3.75
N ASP A 40 11.22 13.47 -3.65
CA ASP A 40 11.45 14.38 -4.77
C ASP A 40 12.90 14.43 -5.23
N LYS A 41 13.83 14.26 -4.32
CA LYS A 41 15.27 14.34 -4.58
C LYS A 41 15.88 12.99 -4.96
N SER A 42 15.19 11.90 -4.66
CA SER A 42 15.75 10.56 -4.84
C SER A 42 15.83 10.13 -6.29
N ALA A 43 16.90 9.42 -6.61
CA ALA A 43 17.09 8.70 -7.85
C ALA A 43 16.51 7.27 -7.79
N SER A 44 16.27 6.75 -6.58
CA SER A 44 15.75 5.40 -6.37
C SER A 44 14.73 5.36 -5.23
N LEU A 45 13.62 4.68 -5.46
CA LEU A 45 12.61 4.37 -4.45
C LEU A 45 12.42 2.86 -4.34
N ARG A 46 12.27 2.36 -3.11
CA ARG A 46 11.97 0.97 -2.80
C ARG A 46 10.80 0.93 -1.83
N ILE A 47 9.73 0.27 -2.20
CA ILE A 47 8.45 0.34 -1.53
C ILE A 47 7.99 -1.07 -1.15
N TRP A 48 7.74 -1.30 0.14
CA TRP A 48 7.10 -2.49 0.69
C TRP A 48 5.84 -2.10 1.46
N MET A 49 4.68 -2.55 0.97
CA MET A 49 3.39 -2.36 1.64
C MET A 49 2.62 -3.68 1.70
N PRO A 50 2.54 -4.32 2.89
CA PRO A 50 2.00 -5.68 3.02
C PRO A 50 0.48 -5.76 2.98
N SER A 51 -0.24 -4.68 3.25
CA SER A 51 -1.68 -4.76 3.52
C SER A 51 -2.56 -4.18 2.42
N ILE A 52 -2.07 -3.15 1.74
CA ILE A 52 -2.75 -2.43 0.64
C ILE A 52 -1.70 -2.04 -0.40
N LEU A 53 -2.14 -1.67 -1.57
CA LEU A 53 -1.23 -1.11 -2.59
C LEU A 53 -0.72 0.26 -2.15
N ASP A 54 0.55 0.57 -2.46
CA ASP A 54 1.12 1.90 -2.18
C ASP A 54 0.39 3.01 -2.91
N GLY A 55 0.34 4.18 -2.30
CA GLY A 55 -0.34 5.35 -2.83
C GLY A 55 0.15 5.79 -4.22
N LEU A 56 1.39 5.47 -4.61
CA LEU A 56 1.92 5.75 -5.95
C LEU A 56 1.32 4.86 -7.05
N LEU A 57 0.69 3.74 -6.67
CA LEU A 57 0.06 2.79 -7.58
C LEU A 57 -1.47 2.79 -7.52
N GLN A 58 -2.09 3.65 -6.69
CA GLN A 58 -3.54 3.63 -6.48
C GLN A 58 -4.29 4.43 -7.54
N THR A 59 -5.44 3.91 -7.97
CA THR A 59 -6.44 4.68 -8.74
C THR A 59 -7.25 5.61 -7.83
N ASP A 60 -7.96 6.57 -8.41
CA ASP A 60 -8.85 7.48 -7.69
C ASP A 60 -9.92 6.73 -6.90
N ASP A 61 -10.59 5.75 -7.52
CA ASP A 61 -11.69 5.00 -6.90
C ASP A 61 -11.19 4.10 -5.77
N TYR A 62 -10.05 3.44 -5.95
CA TYR A 62 -9.42 2.65 -4.89
C TYR A 62 -9.02 3.54 -3.72
N THR A 63 -8.38 4.68 -3.98
CA THR A 63 -8.00 5.67 -2.96
C THR A 63 -9.22 6.23 -2.24
N ARG A 64 -10.25 6.63 -2.98
CA ARG A 64 -11.50 7.16 -2.43
C ARG A 64 -12.15 6.15 -1.49
N THR A 65 -12.21 4.88 -1.90
CA THR A 65 -12.76 3.81 -1.08
C THR A 65 -11.97 3.64 0.22
N LEU A 66 -10.64 3.61 0.18
CA LEU A 66 -9.80 3.52 1.38
C LEU A 66 -10.00 4.71 2.32
N LEU A 67 -10.17 5.91 1.78
CA LEU A 67 -10.41 7.11 2.59
C LEU A 67 -11.82 7.16 3.16
N SER A 68 -12.82 6.66 2.44
CA SER A 68 -14.23 6.70 2.84
C SER A 68 -14.56 5.79 4.03
N VAL A 69 -13.73 4.78 4.32
CA VAL A 69 -13.90 3.94 5.52
C VAL A 69 -13.33 4.60 6.78
N GLN A 70 -12.62 5.72 6.63
CA GLN A 70 -12.16 6.54 7.73
C GLN A 70 -13.29 7.50 8.14
N ASP A 71 -13.40 7.77 9.42
CA ASP A 71 -14.39 8.72 9.94
C ASP A 71 -13.91 10.18 9.73
N ILE A 72 -13.85 10.60 8.46
CA ILE A 72 -13.40 11.93 8.04
C ILE A 72 -14.45 12.57 7.12
N SER A 73 -14.45 13.91 7.06
CA SER A 73 -15.38 14.64 6.21
C SER A 73 -15.14 14.38 4.73
N GLN A 74 -16.18 14.50 3.91
CA GLN A 74 -16.08 14.35 2.46
C GLN A 74 -15.12 15.38 1.83
N GLU A 75 -15.02 16.55 2.40
CA GLU A 75 -14.06 17.58 2.01
C GLU A 75 -12.62 17.09 2.25
N THR A 76 -12.36 16.50 3.41
CA THR A 76 -11.05 15.90 3.74
C THR A 76 -10.71 14.74 2.81
N VAL A 77 -11.68 13.87 2.47
CA VAL A 77 -11.50 12.79 1.48
C VAL A 77 -11.05 13.37 0.16
N THR A 78 -11.74 14.41 -0.33
CA THR A 78 -11.44 15.07 -1.61
C THR A 78 -10.04 15.68 -1.60
N ALA A 79 -9.67 16.40 -0.54
CA ALA A 79 -8.37 17.02 -0.42
C ALA A 79 -7.22 15.98 -0.35
N ARG A 80 -7.41 14.89 0.40
CA ARG A 80 -6.41 13.81 0.50
C ARG A 80 -6.27 13.05 -0.81
N LEU A 81 -7.37 12.81 -1.53
CA LEU A 81 -7.32 12.21 -2.86
C LEU A 81 -6.52 13.09 -3.83
N ALA A 82 -6.84 14.39 -3.92
CA ALA A 82 -6.12 15.33 -4.78
C ALA A 82 -4.62 15.37 -4.46
N SER A 83 -4.26 15.39 -3.17
CA SER A 83 -2.88 15.35 -2.72
C SER A 83 -2.16 14.05 -3.14
N ARG A 84 -2.84 12.90 -3.10
CA ARG A 84 -2.27 11.61 -3.51
C ARG A 84 -2.03 11.57 -5.02
N MET A 85 -2.98 12.02 -5.82
CA MET A 85 -2.83 12.09 -7.27
C MET A 85 -1.71 13.06 -7.67
N GLU A 86 -1.60 14.18 -6.96
CA GLU A 86 -0.48 15.11 -7.16
C GLU A 86 0.88 14.48 -6.84
N ARG A 87 0.97 13.71 -5.73
CA ARG A 87 2.19 12.96 -5.40
C ARG A 87 2.57 11.99 -6.51
N GLN A 88 1.62 11.25 -7.08
CA GLN A 88 1.89 10.32 -8.19
C GLN A 88 2.49 11.06 -9.39
N ARG A 89 1.87 12.17 -9.81
CA ARG A 89 2.36 12.98 -10.94
C ARG A 89 3.75 13.53 -10.66
N ARG A 90 3.99 14.03 -9.46
CA ARG A 90 5.26 14.62 -9.04
C ARG A 90 6.38 13.59 -8.95
N VAL A 91 6.10 12.37 -8.51
CA VAL A 91 7.10 11.32 -8.31
C VAL A 91 7.32 10.50 -9.58
N LEU A 92 6.24 9.92 -10.14
CA LEU A 92 6.34 9.00 -11.28
C LEU A 92 6.21 9.70 -12.64
N GLY A 93 5.55 10.85 -12.71
CA GLY A 93 5.28 11.58 -13.94
C GLY A 93 6.26 12.69 -14.30
N ARG A 94 7.31 12.89 -13.51
CA ARG A 94 8.34 13.92 -13.79
C ARG A 94 9.30 13.50 -14.90
N ASP A 95 10.02 14.45 -15.50
CA ASP A 95 10.98 14.20 -16.61
C ASP A 95 12.06 13.16 -16.28
N ASN A 96 12.57 13.16 -15.05
CA ASN A 96 13.54 12.19 -14.55
C ASN A 96 12.96 11.45 -13.33
N PRO A 97 12.02 10.51 -13.53
CA PRO A 97 11.41 9.80 -12.42
C PRO A 97 12.42 8.84 -11.77
N PRO A 98 12.30 8.61 -10.44
CA PRO A 98 13.18 7.68 -9.74
C PRO A 98 12.98 6.25 -10.23
N ALA A 99 14.03 5.46 -10.17
CA ALA A 99 13.94 4.02 -10.36
C ALA A 99 13.13 3.41 -9.19
N SER A 100 11.84 3.19 -9.42
CA SER A 100 10.86 2.80 -8.40
C SER A 100 10.64 1.28 -8.39
N ARG A 101 10.88 0.63 -7.26
CA ARG A 101 10.72 -0.80 -7.07
C ARG A 101 9.65 -1.07 -6.03
N PHE A 102 8.58 -1.73 -6.44
CA PHE A 102 7.45 -2.09 -5.59
C PHE A 102 7.48 -3.60 -5.31
N VAL A 103 7.44 -3.95 -4.04
CA VAL A 103 7.15 -5.30 -3.58
C VAL A 103 5.74 -5.29 -3.00
N ILE A 104 4.86 -6.09 -3.58
CA ILE A 104 3.44 -6.20 -3.22
C ILE A 104 3.23 -7.56 -2.58
N ASP A 105 2.62 -7.61 -1.42
CA ASP A 105 2.20 -8.88 -0.81
C ASP A 105 1.03 -9.48 -1.61
N GLU A 106 1.12 -10.75 -1.99
CA GLU A 106 0.10 -11.44 -2.76
C GLU A 106 -1.27 -11.37 -2.08
N LEU A 107 -1.34 -11.47 -0.75
CA LEU A 107 -2.60 -11.41 -0.01
C LEU A 107 -3.31 -10.07 -0.14
N SER A 108 -2.57 -8.98 -0.36
CA SER A 108 -3.17 -7.66 -0.58
C SER A 108 -3.95 -7.58 -1.89
N LEU A 109 -3.62 -8.41 -2.88
CA LEU A 109 -4.29 -8.47 -4.19
C LEU A 109 -5.67 -9.16 -4.14
N TYR A 110 -5.91 -9.95 -3.08
CA TYR A 110 -7.19 -10.61 -2.84
C TYR A 110 -8.07 -9.87 -1.84
N ARG A 111 -7.55 -8.84 -1.19
CA ARG A 111 -8.31 -8.00 -0.27
C ARG A 111 -9.20 -7.06 -1.08
N GLU A 112 -10.50 -7.32 -1.07
CA GLU A 112 -11.46 -6.47 -1.77
C GLU A 112 -11.51 -5.07 -1.15
N VAL A 113 -11.24 -4.06 -1.97
CA VAL A 113 -11.38 -2.64 -1.66
C VAL A 113 -12.46 -2.07 -2.58
N GLY A 114 -13.60 -1.74 -2.00
CA GLY A 114 -14.77 -1.23 -2.72
C GLY A 114 -15.55 -2.34 -3.42
N SER A 115 -15.27 -2.55 -4.69
CA SER A 115 -15.97 -3.57 -5.50
C SER A 115 -14.98 -4.35 -6.39
N PRO A 116 -15.43 -5.50 -6.96
CA PRO A 116 -14.65 -6.24 -7.92
C PRO A 116 -14.18 -5.40 -9.12
N GLU A 117 -14.99 -4.45 -9.58
CA GLU A 117 -14.67 -3.57 -10.70
C GLU A 117 -13.54 -2.59 -10.33
N ILE A 118 -13.58 -2.04 -9.10
CA ILE A 118 -12.51 -1.18 -8.58
C ILE A 118 -11.22 -1.97 -8.46
N MET A 119 -11.26 -3.19 -7.93
CA MET A 119 -10.09 -4.06 -7.85
C MET A 119 -9.51 -4.38 -9.23
N ALA A 120 -10.36 -4.75 -10.19
CA ALA A 120 -9.92 -5.04 -11.56
C ALA A 120 -9.28 -3.82 -12.23
N ALA A 121 -9.89 -2.63 -12.09
CA ALA A 121 -9.34 -1.38 -12.61
C ALA A 121 -8.01 -1.03 -11.94
N GLN A 122 -7.94 -1.21 -10.62
CA GLN A 122 -6.73 -1.00 -9.83
C GLN A 122 -5.56 -1.88 -10.30
N LEU A 123 -5.79 -3.17 -10.53
CA LEU A 123 -4.72 -4.07 -10.98
C LEU A 123 -4.27 -3.77 -12.42
N ARG A 124 -5.20 -3.37 -13.31
CA ARG A 124 -4.84 -2.89 -14.65
C ARG A 124 -3.98 -1.63 -14.59
N HIS A 125 -4.32 -0.68 -13.72
CA HIS A 125 -3.50 0.51 -13.51
C HIS A 125 -2.09 0.20 -13.00
N VAL A 126 -1.93 -0.81 -12.13
CA VAL A 126 -0.60 -1.30 -11.73
C VAL A 126 0.18 -1.83 -12.92
N LEU A 127 -0.46 -2.60 -13.81
CA LEU A 127 0.17 -3.13 -15.03
C LEU A 127 0.59 -2.01 -15.99
N GLU A 128 -0.29 -1.02 -16.19
CA GLU A 128 -0.01 0.17 -17.01
C GLU A 128 1.18 0.96 -16.44
N THR A 129 1.20 1.18 -15.13
CA THR A 129 2.32 1.86 -14.44
C THR A 129 3.61 1.07 -14.56
N ALA A 130 3.56 -0.26 -14.44
CA ALA A 130 4.70 -1.15 -14.57
C ALA A 130 5.27 -1.24 -16.01
N ALA A 131 4.56 -0.76 -17.02
CA ALA A 131 5.08 -0.62 -18.38
C ALA A 131 6.13 0.50 -18.52
N SER A 132 6.21 1.41 -17.54
CA SER A 132 7.23 2.46 -17.51
C SER A 132 8.61 1.89 -17.18
N PRO A 133 9.67 2.26 -17.90
CA PRO A 133 11.00 1.65 -17.76
C PRO A 133 11.66 1.87 -16.39
N ASN A 134 11.23 2.89 -15.65
CA ASN A 134 11.69 3.20 -14.30
C ASN A 134 10.90 2.50 -13.19
N VAL A 135 9.84 1.76 -13.52
CA VAL A 135 8.97 1.08 -12.55
C VAL A 135 9.17 -0.43 -12.62
N THR A 136 9.42 -1.04 -11.48
CA THR A 136 9.49 -2.50 -11.33
C THR A 136 8.47 -2.93 -10.29
N VAL A 137 7.60 -3.86 -10.64
CA VAL A 137 6.63 -4.46 -9.73
C VAL A 137 6.93 -5.94 -9.58
N GLN A 138 7.07 -6.40 -8.35
CA GLN A 138 7.20 -7.82 -8.00
C GLN A 138 6.20 -8.17 -6.91
N VAL A 139 5.67 -9.37 -6.96
CA VAL A 139 4.72 -9.89 -5.98
C VAL A 139 5.44 -10.89 -5.09
N LEU A 140 5.33 -10.67 -3.78
CA LEU A 140 5.78 -11.62 -2.77
C LEU A 140 4.71 -12.68 -2.59
N PRO A 141 5.01 -13.98 -2.79
CA PRO A 141 4.05 -15.06 -2.60
C PRO A 141 3.45 -15.08 -1.20
N ALA A 142 2.22 -15.58 -1.08
CA ALA A 142 1.53 -15.78 0.21
C ALA A 142 2.16 -16.95 1.01
N ILE A 143 3.43 -16.78 1.39
CA ILE A 143 4.22 -17.76 2.16
C ILE A 143 4.67 -17.15 3.50
N ALA A 144 5.11 -17.99 4.41
CA ALA A 144 5.79 -17.51 5.61
C ALA A 144 7.16 -16.91 5.21
N HIS A 145 7.35 -15.64 5.52
CA HIS A 145 8.61 -14.94 5.25
C HIS A 145 9.03 -14.13 6.50
N PRO A 146 10.34 -13.78 6.62
CA PRO A 146 10.88 -13.12 7.80
C PRO A 146 10.50 -11.64 7.91
N ALA A 147 9.81 -11.07 6.90
CA ALA A 147 9.39 -9.69 6.94
C ALA A 147 8.17 -9.50 7.83
N ASN A 148 8.15 -8.39 8.52
CA ASN A 148 7.06 -8.02 9.38
C ASN A 148 5.87 -7.49 8.59
N ALA A 149 4.72 -7.44 9.27
CA ALA A 149 3.50 -6.85 8.79
C ALA A 149 3.58 -5.33 8.54
N SER A 150 4.64 -4.64 9.00
CA SER A 150 4.79 -3.19 8.80
C SER A 150 5.37 -2.87 7.43
N GLY A 151 4.70 -1.97 6.71
CA GLY A 151 5.20 -1.39 5.48
C GLY A 151 6.30 -0.35 5.73
N PHE A 152 7.15 -0.16 4.72
CA PHE A 152 8.14 0.92 4.72
C PHE A 152 8.48 1.36 3.29
N LEU A 153 8.95 2.59 3.19
CA LEU A 153 9.41 3.21 1.97
C LEU A 153 10.88 3.60 2.16
N LEU A 154 11.69 3.44 1.13
CA LEU A 154 13.08 3.83 1.12
C LEU A 154 13.33 4.78 -0.03
N ALA A 155 13.93 5.90 0.27
CA ALA A 155 14.61 6.80 -0.65
C ALA A 155 16.12 6.48 -0.64
N ASP A 156 16.95 7.28 -1.30
CA ASP A 156 18.39 7.00 -1.38
C ASP A 156 19.05 7.03 0.01
N ASP A 157 18.70 8.01 0.86
CA ASP A 157 19.31 8.27 2.17
C ASP A 157 18.31 8.38 3.32
N ALA A 158 17.03 8.04 3.06
CA ALA A 158 15.97 8.13 4.05
C ALA A 158 15.03 6.93 3.97
N ALA A 159 14.35 6.66 5.08
CA ALA A 159 13.30 5.68 5.16
C ALA A 159 12.05 6.27 5.82
N TRP A 160 10.89 5.90 5.31
CA TRP A 160 9.61 6.14 5.95
C TRP A 160 9.07 4.83 6.49
N VAL A 161 8.68 4.81 7.76
CA VAL A 161 8.01 3.67 8.38
C VAL A 161 6.69 4.16 8.96
N GLU A 162 5.61 3.51 8.56
CA GLU A 162 4.28 3.79 9.08
C GLU A 162 4.01 2.93 10.32
N HIS A 163 3.61 3.59 11.39
CA HIS A 163 3.11 2.95 12.61
C HIS A 163 1.63 3.24 12.78
N VAL A 164 0.99 2.55 13.71
CA VAL A 164 -0.46 2.68 13.98
C VAL A 164 -0.87 4.13 14.31
N THR A 165 -0.01 4.88 14.97
CA THR A 165 -0.32 6.25 15.44
C THR A 165 0.28 7.36 14.57
N ALA A 166 1.40 7.09 13.88
CA ALA A 166 2.10 8.09 13.07
C ALA A 166 3.11 7.43 12.14
N GLY A 167 3.52 8.12 11.09
CA GLY A 167 4.67 7.73 10.29
C GLY A 167 5.92 8.48 10.72
N TYR A 168 7.08 7.86 10.57
CA TYR A 168 8.38 8.43 10.95
C TYR A 168 9.36 8.36 9.80
N VAL A 169 10.13 9.45 9.64
CA VAL A 169 11.27 9.51 8.72
C VAL A 169 12.54 9.19 9.50
N TYR A 170 13.30 8.25 9.00
CA TYR A 170 14.62 7.86 9.52
C TYR A 170 15.68 8.26 8.50
N THR A 171 16.73 8.94 8.95
CA THR A 171 17.88 9.36 8.14
C THR A 171 19.20 8.84 8.68
N ASP A 172 19.16 8.11 9.79
CA ASP A 172 20.36 7.48 10.32
C ASP A 172 20.76 6.28 9.45
N ALA A 173 22.03 6.23 9.07
CA ALA A 173 22.55 5.23 8.13
C ALA A 173 22.33 3.78 8.59
N LYS A 174 22.30 3.53 9.90
CA LYS A 174 22.11 2.17 10.45
C LYS A 174 20.67 1.68 10.19
N THR A 175 19.66 2.51 10.46
CA THR A 175 18.25 2.17 10.23
C THR A 175 17.97 2.04 8.73
N VAL A 176 18.46 2.96 7.90
CA VAL A 176 18.30 2.91 6.45
C VAL A 176 18.94 1.62 5.89
N ALA A 177 20.15 1.28 6.31
CA ALA A 177 20.82 0.04 5.87
C ALA A 177 20.06 -1.22 6.31
N ALA A 178 19.54 -1.24 7.54
CA ALA A 178 18.77 -2.38 8.05
C ALA A 178 17.47 -2.60 7.25
N LEU A 179 16.76 -1.51 6.92
CA LEU A 179 15.55 -1.58 6.09
C LEU A 179 15.87 -1.94 4.63
N SER A 180 17.01 -1.46 4.10
CA SER A 180 17.51 -1.86 2.78
C SER A 180 17.78 -3.35 2.69
N SER A 181 18.52 -3.91 3.67
CA SER A 181 18.72 -5.36 3.75
C SER A 181 17.42 -6.14 3.81
N ARG A 182 16.44 -5.62 4.58
CA ARG A 182 15.12 -6.26 4.68
C ARG A 182 14.37 -6.23 3.36
N PHE A 183 14.43 -5.12 2.63
CA PHE A 183 13.84 -5.02 1.30
C PHE A 183 14.46 -6.02 0.33
N ASP A 184 15.78 -6.16 0.34
CA ASP A 184 16.50 -7.11 -0.52
C ASP A 184 16.15 -8.57 -0.19
N MET A 185 15.96 -8.90 1.10
CA MET A 185 15.47 -10.23 1.52
C MET A 185 14.05 -10.49 0.97
N LEU A 186 13.12 -9.54 1.13
CA LEU A 186 11.76 -9.66 0.60
C LEU A 186 11.77 -9.87 -0.92
N ARG A 187 12.55 -9.05 -1.61
CA ARG A 187 12.67 -9.11 -3.06
C ARG A 187 13.27 -10.44 -3.55
N GLY A 188 14.15 -11.05 -2.76
CA GLY A 188 14.72 -12.37 -3.04
C GLY A 188 13.69 -13.49 -3.06
N GLU A 189 12.58 -13.35 -2.32
CA GLU A 189 11.49 -14.32 -2.23
C GLU A 189 10.33 -14.03 -3.20
N CYS A 190 10.39 -12.89 -3.93
CA CYS A 190 9.33 -12.52 -4.88
C CYS A 190 9.35 -13.39 -6.14
N TYR A 191 8.19 -13.52 -6.75
CA TYR A 191 8.10 -13.96 -8.14
C TYR A 191 8.96 -13.09 -9.04
N ARG A 192 9.44 -13.66 -10.17
CA ARG A 192 10.08 -12.87 -11.21
C ARG A 192 9.13 -11.79 -11.71
N VAL A 193 9.67 -10.71 -12.27
CA VAL A 193 8.84 -9.59 -12.77
C VAL A 193 7.78 -10.09 -13.76
N SER A 194 8.15 -10.92 -14.73
CA SER A 194 7.20 -11.47 -15.71
C SER A 194 6.11 -12.33 -15.08
N GLU A 195 6.43 -13.13 -14.08
CA GLU A 195 5.49 -13.97 -13.34
C GLU A 195 4.53 -13.10 -12.48
N SER A 196 5.06 -12.04 -11.87
CA SER A 196 4.29 -11.07 -11.11
C SER A 196 3.27 -10.33 -11.98
N LEU A 197 3.69 -9.88 -13.16
CA LEU A 197 2.79 -9.20 -14.11
C LEU A 197 1.71 -10.17 -14.62
N ALA A 198 2.08 -11.39 -14.98
CA ALA A 198 1.11 -12.42 -15.39
C ALA A 198 0.12 -12.78 -14.28
N LEU A 199 0.55 -12.75 -13.00
CA LEU A 199 -0.36 -12.94 -11.86
C LEU A 199 -1.35 -11.76 -11.75
N LEU A 200 -0.88 -10.51 -11.86
CA LEU A 200 -1.72 -9.32 -11.82
C LEU A 200 -2.76 -9.32 -12.94
N GLU A 201 -2.40 -9.73 -14.17
CA GLU A 201 -3.33 -9.88 -15.30
C GLU A 201 -4.44 -10.88 -14.99
N ARG A 202 -4.05 -12.10 -14.57
CA ARG A 202 -5.04 -13.13 -14.18
C ARG A 202 -5.98 -12.68 -13.07
N LEU A 203 -5.45 -11.96 -12.08
CA LEU A 203 -6.27 -11.45 -10.98
C LEU A 203 -7.21 -10.34 -11.43
N ALA A 204 -6.76 -9.42 -12.31
CA ALA A 204 -7.63 -8.39 -12.87
C ALA A 204 -8.80 -8.98 -13.65
N GLU A 205 -8.56 -10.03 -14.45
CA GLU A 205 -9.61 -10.79 -15.13
C GLU A 205 -10.50 -11.55 -14.14
N GLY A 206 -9.89 -12.17 -13.12
CA GLY A 206 -10.60 -12.89 -12.07
C GLY A 206 -11.55 -11.99 -11.27
N TRP A 207 -11.15 -10.77 -10.95
CA TRP A 207 -12.02 -9.80 -10.29
C TRP A 207 -13.21 -9.42 -11.16
N THR A 208 -13.02 -9.17 -12.44
CA THR A 208 -14.11 -8.90 -13.40
C THR A 208 -15.05 -10.09 -13.55
N GLY A 209 -14.54 -11.31 -13.51
CA GLY A 209 -15.30 -12.55 -13.66
C GLY A 209 -15.89 -13.12 -12.35
N GLY A 210 -15.73 -12.44 -11.22
CA GLY A 210 -16.19 -12.92 -9.90
C GLY A 210 -15.39 -14.10 -9.32
N LYS A 211 -14.20 -14.38 -9.88
CA LYS A 211 -13.37 -15.56 -9.53
C LYS A 211 -12.14 -15.23 -8.65
N ALA A 212 -11.85 -13.97 -8.40
CA ALA A 212 -10.65 -13.56 -7.67
C ALA A 212 -10.80 -13.57 -6.14
N ARG A 213 -11.88 -14.13 -5.61
CA ARG A 213 -12.04 -14.27 -4.15
C ARG A 213 -11.16 -15.42 -3.66
N ILE A 214 -10.42 -15.18 -2.57
CA ILE A 214 -9.85 -16.30 -1.80
C ILE A 214 -11.04 -17.17 -1.39
N GLN A 215 -11.15 -18.37 -1.96
CA GLN A 215 -12.01 -19.39 -1.40
C GLN A 215 -11.35 -19.84 -0.08
N LEU A 216 -11.68 -19.14 1.00
CA LEU A 216 -11.45 -19.69 2.32
C LEU A 216 -12.32 -20.94 2.34
N GLY A 217 -11.69 -22.11 2.29
CA GLY A 217 -12.37 -23.38 2.40
C GLY A 217 -13.31 -23.36 3.62
N PRO A 218 -14.39 -24.13 3.62
CA PRO A 218 -15.27 -24.23 4.78
C PRO A 218 -14.37 -24.50 5.99
N ALA A 219 -14.53 -23.68 7.04
CA ALA A 219 -13.84 -23.91 8.29
C ALA A 219 -14.00 -25.40 8.63
N ALA A 220 -12.89 -26.14 8.70
CA ALA A 220 -12.95 -27.53 9.08
C ALA A 220 -13.71 -27.57 10.40
N SER A 221 -14.91 -28.12 10.35
CA SER A 221 -15.72 -28.37 11.53
C SER A 221 -14.95 -29.35 12.40
N ALA A 222 -14.34 -28.81 13.47
CA ALA A 222 -13.78 -29.59 14.55
C ALA A 222 -14.90 -30.13 15.45
#